data_ca10f84564f4032e5fb16e82ac48773a
#
_entry.id   ca10f84564f4032e5fb16e82ac48773a
#
_cell.length_a   1.000
_cell.length_b   1.000
_cell.length_c   1.000
_cell.angle_alpha   90.00
_cell.angle_beta   90.00
_cell.angle_gamma   90.00
#
_symmetry.space_group_name_H-M   'P 1'
#
loop_
_entity.id
_entity.type
_entity.pdbx_description
1 polymer ?
#
loop_
_entity_poly.entity_id
_entity_poly.type
_entity_poly.pdbx_seq_one_letter_code
_entity_poly.pdbx_strand_id
1 'polypeptide(L)' 'MSNLRENALKYHSEGRPGKLRIEATKPMNTQADLSLAYSPGVAYPVLDIAEDPELAYEYTAKGNL' A
#
# COMPACT_ATOMS: atom_id res chain seq x y z
N MET A 1 -5.21 -20.86 -29.70
CA MET A 1 -6.52 -20.52 -29.15
C MET A 1 -6.68 -21.10 -27.77
N SER A 2 -6.75 -22.44 -27.65
CA SER A 2 -6.75 -23.06 -26.33
C SER A 2 -5.57 -22.61 -25.48
N ASN A 3 -4.46 -22.28 -26.11
CA ASN A 3 -3.25 -21.87 -25.43
C ASN A 3 -3.38 -20.56 -24.69
N LEU A 4 -4.20 -19.62 -25.17
CA LEU A 4 -4.38 -18.35 -24.48
C LEU A 4 -5.04 -18.55 -23.11
N ARG A 5 -6.06 -19.40 -23.05
CA ARG A 5 -6.74 -19.71 -21.80
C ARG A 5 -5.78 -20.38 -20.81
N GLU A 6 -5.08 -21.40 -21.26
CA GLU A 6 -4.12 -22.15 -20.42
C GLU A 6 -3.00 -21.25 -19.93
N ASN A 7 -2.46 -20.43 -20.82
CA ASN A 7 -1.37 -19.52 -20.47
C ASN A 7 -1.83 -18.44 -19.50
N ALA A 8 -3.06 -17.93 -19.66
CA ALA A 8 -3.59 -16.93 -18.74
C ALA A 8 -3.83 -17.50 -17.35
N LEU A 9 -4.36 -18.73 -17.27
CA LEU A 9 -4.57 -19.40 -16.00
C LEU A 9 -3.26 -19.70 -15.30
N LYS A 10 -2.28 -20.16 -16.05
CA LYS A 10 -0.96 -20.44 -15.55
C LYS A 10 -0.27 -19.16 -15.04
N TYR A 11 -0.36 -18.09 -15.81
CA TYR A 11 0.21 -16.81 -15.44
C TYR A 11 -0.33 -16.31 -14.09
N HIS A 12 -1.65 -16.47 -13.86
CA HIS A 12 -2.28 -15.96 -12.64
C HIS A 12 -2.12 -16.86 -11.42
N SER A 13 -1.72 -18.12 -11.63
CA SER A 13 -1.62 -19.10 -10.53
C SER A 13 -0.20 -19.54 -10.20
N GLU A 14 0.73 -19.46 -11.15
CA GLU A 14 2.11 -19.92 -10.94
C GLU A 14 2.84 -19.02 -9.95
N GLY A 15 3.74 -19.62 -9.21
CA GLY A 15 4.46 -18.94 -8.17
C GLY A 15 3.50 -18.46 -7.11
N ARG A 16 3.54 -17.18 -6.80
CA ARG A 16 2.59 -16.57 -5.88
C ARG A 16 1.28 -16.30 -6.63
N PRO A 17 0.17 -16.88 -6.21
CA PRO A 17 -1.11 -16.68 -6.91
C PRO A 17 -1.51 -15.21 -6.95
N GLY A 18 -2.13 -14.82 -8.07
CA GLY A 18 -2.55 -13.45 -8.30
C GLY A 18 -1.46 -12.60 -8.92
N LYS A 19 -1.73 -11.35 -9.14
CA LYS A 19 -0.79 -10.43 -9.80
C LYS A 19 -0.66 -9.08 -9.11
N LEU A 20 -1.13 -8.98 -7.87
CA LEU A 20 -1.01 -7.76 -7.06
C LEU A 20 -0.20 -8.06 -5.81
N ARG A 21 0.48 -7.06 -5.32
CA ARG A 21 1.11 -7.12 -4.01
C ARG A 21 1.00 -5.77 -3.33
N ILE A 22 1.11 -5.76 -2.02
CA ILE A 22 1.13 -4.54 -1.23
C ILE A 22 2.57 -4.27 -0.83
N GLU A 23 3.02 -3.06 -1.08
CA GLU A 23 4.39 -2.67 -0.81
C GLU A 23 4.41 -1.29 -0.16
N ALA A 24 5.23 -1.12 0.88
CA ALA A 24 5.43 0.19 1.49
C ALA A 24 6.19 1.09 0.51
N THR A 25 5.70 2.31 0.30
CA THR A 25 6.33 3.27 -0.59
C THR A 25 7.27 4.22 0.14
N LYS A 26 7.34 4.11 1.46
CA LYS A 26 8.21 4.92 2.32
C LYS A 26 9.21 4.00 3.01
N PRO A 27 10.39 4.54 3.41
CA PRO A 27 11.35 3.72 4.16
C PRO A 27 10.76 3.20 5.47
N MET A 28 11.02 1.93 5.76
CA MET A 28 10.56 1.29 7.00
C MET A 28 11.63 0.37 7.56
N ASN A 29 12.89 0.74 7.39
CA ASN A 29 14.02 -0.12 7.70
C ASN A 29 14.68 0.18 9.04
N THR A 30 14.46 1.37 9.60
CA THR A 30 15.10 1.81 10.83
C THR A 30 14.08 2.11 11.92
N GLN A 31 14.56 2.19 13.16
CA GLN A 31 13.69 2.61 14.27
C GLN A 31 13.15 4.02 14.07
N ALA A 32 13.97 4.90 13.50
CA ALA A 32 13.52 6.26 13.18
C ALA A 32 12.38 6.25 12.14
N ASP A 33 12.51 5.43 11.09
CA ASP A 33 11.47 5.28 10.08
C ASP A 33 10.17 4.77 10.70
N LEU A 34 10.27 3.76 11.56
CA LEU A 34 9.10 3.19 12.22
C LEU A 34 8.43 4.19 13.16
N SER A 35 9.22 5.06 13.80
CA SER A 35 8.67 6.12 14.66
C SER A 35 7.88 7.16 13.86
N LEU A 36 8.20 7.35 12.60
CA LEU A 36 7.44 8.24 11.70
C LEU A 36 6.21 7.54 11.14
N ALA A 37 6.35 6.28 10.71
CA ALA A 37 5.25 5.52 10.10
C ALA A 37 4.21 5.06 11.10
N TYR A 38 4.64 4.82 12.33
CA TYR A 38 3.80 4.31 13.40
C TYR A 38 3.80 5.27 14.59
N SER A 39 3.65 4.75 15.79
CA SER A 39 3.63 5.58 17.00
C SER A 39 5.03 6.04 17.37
N PRO A 40 5.24 7.30 17.71
CA PRO A 40 4.22 8.36 17.86
C PRO A 40 3.92 9.16 16.58
N GLY A 41 4.73 9.04 15.53
CA GLY A 41 4.65 9.91 14.35
C GLY A 41 3.32 9.88 13.63
N VAL A 42 2.68 8.71 13.56
CA VAL A 42 1.41 8.54 12.85
C VAL A 42 0.27 9.37 13.48
N ALA A 43 0.42 9.77 14.74
CA ALA A 43 -0.60 10.60 15.40
C ALA A 43 -0.75 11.97 14.73
N TYR A 44 0.31 12.51 14.15
CA TYR A 44 0.27 13.85 13.56
C TYR A 44 -0.58 13.90 12.29
N PRO A 45 -0.39 13.05 11.27
CA PRO A 45 -1.31 13.03 10.14
C PRO A 45 -2.75 12.70 10.54
N VAL A 46 -2.95 11.85 11.55
CA VAL A 46 -4.30 11.54 12.05
C VAL A 46 -4.99 12.79 12.58
N LEU A 47 -4.29 13.58 13.39
CA LEU A 47 -4.84 14.83 13.94
C LEU A 47 -5.13 15.85 12.85
N ASP A 48 -4.24 15.97 11.87
CA ASP A 48 -4.41 16.91 10.77
C ASP A 48 -5.59 16.53 9.89
N ILE A 49 -5.77 15.24 9.61
CA ILE A 49 -6.91 14.74 8.84
C ILE A 49 -8.21 14.99 9.60
N ALA A 50 -8.19 14.87 10.92
CA ALA A 50 -9.38 15.14 11.74
C ALA A 50 -9.83 16.61 11.61
N GLU A 51 -8.91 17.54 11.48
CA GLU A 51 -9.24 18.96 11.28
C GLU A 51 -9.60 19.27 9.83
N ASP A 52 -8.91 18.63 8.87
CA ASP A 52 -9.13 18.83 7.45
C ASP A 52 -9.17 17.46 6.74
N PRO A 53 -10.37 16.89 6.53
CA PRO A 53 -10.50 15.57 5.92
C PRO A 53 -9.90 15.44 4.51
N GLU A 54 -9.72 16.54 3.79
CA GLU A 54 -9.09 16.50 2.47
C GLU A 54 -7.63 16.05 2.54
N LEU A 55 -6.98 16.22 3.68
CA LEU A 55 -5.60 15.77 3.87
C LEU A 55 -5.45 14.24 3.84
N ALA A 56 -6.56 13.50 3.92
CA ALA A 56 -6.51 12.05 3.74
C ALA A 56 -5.95 11.68 2.36
N TYR A 57 -6.18 12.49 1.35
CA TYR A 57 -5.65 12.25 0.01
C TYR A 57 -4.14 12.46 -0.06
N GLU A 58 -3.58 13.23 0.86
CA GLU A 58 -2.15 13.53 0.90
C GLU A 58 -1.38 12.54 1.77
N TYR A 59 -1.96 12.15 2.91
CA TYR A 59 -1.27 11.34 3.91
C TYR A 59 -1.62 9.85 3.89
N THR A 60 -2.59 9.44 3.10
CA THR A 60 -3.00 8.05 3.03
C THR A 60 -3.11 7.58 1.57
N ALA A 61 -3.43 6.30 1.40
CA ALA A 61 -3.68 5.74 0.08
C ALA A 61 -5.08 6.07 -0.47
N LYS A 62 -5.87 6.89 0.23
CA LYS A 62 -7.21 7.25 -0.22
C LYS A 62 -7.14 7.92 -1.59
N GLY A 63 -7.87 7.37 -2.55
CA GLY A 63 -7.87 7.86 -3.92
C GLY A 63 -6.68 7.41 -4.76
N ASN A 64 -5.78 6.59 -4.19
CA ASN A 64 -4.56 6.14 -4.87
C ASN A 64 -4.31 4.63 -4.69
N LEU A 65 -5.37 3.89 -4.61
CA LEU A 65 -5.31 2.43 -4.53
C LEU A 65 -5.58 1.79 -5.88
#